data_51ca552083a923fa8eb398c76b1c2359
#
_entry.id   51ca552083a923fa8eb398c76b1c2359
#
_cell.length_a   1.000
_cell.length_b   1.000
_cell.length_c   1.000
_cell.angle_alpha   90.00
_cell.angle_beta   90.00
_cell.angle_gamma   90.00
#
_symmetry.space_group_name_H-M   'P 1'
#
loop_
_entity.id
_entity.type
_entity.pdbx_description
1 polymer ?
#
loop_
_entity_poly.entity_id
_entity_poly.type
_entity_poly.pdbx_seq_one_letter_code
_entity_poly.pdbx_strand_id
1 'polypeptide(L)'
;MAGKKKSLVAPRTLKGFQDFLPGDALLRAAVIRRIQAIFELYGYSPVETPALEHMDVLLGAGGEETNKELFRLESPEEDPIALRFDLTVPFARLMAQYPEQIKAPFRRYAMGPVWRADKPGPGRFRQFTQVDIDAAGAATVS
;
A
#
# COMPACT_ATOMS: atom_id res chain seq x y z
N MET A 1 2.95 19.80 48.18
CA MET A 1 2.36 19.00 47.06
C MET A 1 3.41 18.82 45.96
N ALA A 2 4.01 17.66 45.86
CA ALA A 2 5.00 17.38 44.84
C ALA A 2 4.30 17.15 43.49
N GLY A 3 4.49 18.09 42.56
CA GLY A 3 3.98 17.95 41.20
C GLY A 3 4.58 16.71 40.52
N LYS A 4 3.75 15.75 40.08
CA LYS A 4 4.17 14.66 39.23
C LYS A 4 4.88 15.23 38.00
N LYS A 5 6.21 15.07 37.90
CA LYS A 5 6.95 15.32 36.66
C LYS A 5 6.30 14.48 35.58
N LYS A 6 5.64 15.08 34.58
CA LYS A 6 5.22 14.37 33.36
C LYS A 6 6.48 13.77 32.73
N SER A 7 6.56 12.43 32.68
CA SER A 7 7.63 11.76 31.96
C SER A 7 7.49 12.13 30.48
N LEU A 8 8.55 12.68 29.90
CA LEU A 8 8.61 12.99 28.48
C LEU A 8 8.61 11.65 27.72
N VAL A 9 7.80 11.59 26.66
CA VAL A 9 7.79 10.44 25.76
C VAL A 9 9.04 10.46 24.88
N ALA A 10 9.80 9.37 24.85
CA ALA A 10 10.96 9.27 23.99
C ALA A 10 10.53 9.18 22.52
N PRO A 11 11.00 10.07 21.64
CA PRO A 11 10.69 10.02 20.21
C PRO A 11 11.39 8.80 19.60
N ARG A 12 10.61 7.96 18.91
CA ARG A 12 11.11 6.77 18.23
C ARG A 12 10.14 6.29 17.15
N THR A 13 10.68 5.72 16.08
CA THR A 13 9.90 5.01 15.07
C THR A 13 9.69 3.55 15.46
N LEU A 14 8.72 2.91 14.84
CA LEU A 14 8.50 1.47 14.99
C LEU A 14 9.61 0.69 14.26
N LYS A 15 9.92 -0.51 14.76
CA LYS A 15 10.88 -1.40 14.13
C LYS A 15 10.41 -1.79 12.72
N GLY A 16 11.27 -1.60 11.72
CA GLY A 16 10.96 -1.84 10.30
C GLY A 16 10.29 -0.68 9.59
N PHE A 17 10.19 0.47 10.26
CA PHE A 17 9.70 1.73 9.70
C PHE A 17 10.82 2.76 9.69
N GLN A 18 10.74 3.72 8.78
CA GLN A 18 11.75 4.78 8.68
C GLN A 18 11.14 6.11 8.27
N ASP A 19 11.78 7.17 8.73
CA ASP A 19 11.50 8.53 8.27
C ASP A 19 12.41 8.84 7.07
N PHE A 20 11.88 9.61 6.12
CA PHE A 20 12.67 10.20 5.05
C PHE A 20 12.81 11.69 5.30
N LEU A 21 14.01 12.15 5.63
CA LEU A 21 14.29 13.55 5.81
C LEU A 21 14.31 14.29 4.46
N PRO A 22 14.27 15.65 4.45
CA PRO A 22 14.06 16.41 3.23
C PRO A 22 14.95 16.03 2.04
N GLY A 23 16.23 15.73 2.24
CA GLY A 23 17.14 15.32 1.18
C GLY A 23 16.67 14.04 0.46
N ASP A 24 16.43 13.00 1.23
CA ASP A 24 15.96 11.71 0.70
C ASP A 24 14.51 11.80 0.18
N ALA A 25 13.66 12.56 0.87
CA ALA A 25 12.28 12.74 0.47
C ALA A 25 12.16 13.48 -0.89
N LEU A 26 13.00 14.48 -1.15
CA LEU A 26 13.05 15.18 -2.43
C LEU A 26 13.53 14.27 -3.56
N LEU A 27 14.56 13.47 -3.32
CA LEU A 27 15.05 12.49 -4.29
C LEU A 27 13.98 11.46 -4.63
N ARG A 28 13.31 10.89 -3.61
CA ARG A 28 12.20 9.96 -3.80
C ARG A 28 11.07 10.58 -4.62
N ALA A 29 10.67 11.79 -4.29
CA ALA A 29 9.62 12.51 -5.02
C ALA A 29 10.00 12.74 -6.49
N ALA A 30 11.26 13.06 -6.79
CA ALA A 30 11.74 13.23 -8.14
C ALA A 30 11.69 11.92 -8.95
N VAL A 31 12.12 10.81 -8.35
CA VAL A 31 12.05 9.48 -8.96
C VAL A 31 10.60 9.08 -9.25
N ILE A 32 9.70 9.24 -8.27
CA ILE A 32 8.27 8.93 -8.43
C ILE A 32 7.66 9.72 -9.59
N ARG A 33 7.87 11.03 -9.64
CA ARG A 33 7.35 11.87 -10.74
C ARG A 33 7.83 11.41 -12.12
N ARG A 34 9.09 11.00 -12.21
CA ARG A 34 9.65 10.51 -13.48
C ARG A 34 9.02 9.19 -13.90
N ILE A 35 8.82 8.26 -12.97
CA ILE A 35 8.15 6.99 -13.26
C ILE A 35 6.69 7.22 -13.68
N GLN A 36 5.96 8.09 -12.99
CA GLN A 36 4.59 8.46 -13.33
C GLN A 36 4.50 9.00 -14.77
N ALA A 37 5.36 9.95 -15.12
CA ALA A 37 5.39 10.53 -16.46
C ALA A 37 5.63 9.47 -17.55
N ILE A 38 6.46 8.47 -17.27
CA ILE A 38 6.69 7.36 -18.21
C ILE A 38 5.43 6.49 -18.34
N PHE A 39 4.78 6.14 -17.26
CA PHE A 39 3.56 5.33 -17.30
C PHE A 39 2.43 6.04 -18.06
N GLU A 40 2.24 7.33 -17.82
CA GLU A 40 1.26 8.16 -18.52
C GLU A 40 1.56 8.28 -20.02
N LEU A 41 2.84 8.35 -20.39
CA LEU A 41 3.27 8.35 -21.79
C LEU A 41 2.86 7.05 -22.51
N TYR A 42 2.84 5.92 -21.82
CA TYR A 42 2.39 4.63 -22.35
C TYR A 42 0.88 4.38 -22.18
N GLY A 43 0.12 5.38 -21.80
CA GLY A 43 -1.34 5.32 -21.69
C GLY A 43 -1.87 4.63 -20.45
N TYR A 44 -1.07 4.55 -19.38
CA TYR A 44 -1.54 4.08 -18.08
C TYR A 44 -2.15 5.24 -17.29
N SER A 45 -3.27 4.97 -16.63
CA SER A 45 -3.97 5.94 -15.79
C SER A 45 -3.71 5.68 -14.32
N PRO A 46 -3.60 6.73 -13.48
CA PRO A 46 -3.44 6.57 -12.05
C PRO A 46 -4.71 5.98 -11.42
N VAL A 47 -4.51 5.10 -10.46
CA VAL A 47 -5.57 4.56 -9.59
C VAL A 47 -5.11 4.67 -8.15
N GLU A 48 -5.98 5.19 -7.29
CA GLU A 48 -5.76 5.27 -5.86
C GLU A 48 -6.81 4.43 -5.14
N THR A 49 -6.38 3.64 -4.18
CA THR A 49 -7.23 2.82 -3.33
C THR A 49 -6.92 3.10 -1.87
N PRO A 50 -7.87 2.88 -0.94
CA PRO A 50 -7.63 3.09 0.48
C PRO A 50 -6.49 2.23 1.03
N ALA A 51 -5.81 2.74 2.06
CA ALA A 51 -4.78 1.99 2.78
C ALA A 51 -5.37 0.83 3.60
N LEU A 52 -6.62 0.96 4.03
CA LEU A 52 -7.37 -0.03 4.79
C LEU A 52 -8.32 -0.79 3.88
N GLU A 53 -8.36 -2.09 4.07
CA GLU A 53 -9.29 -3.01 3.40
C GLU A 53 -9.94 -3.94 4.42
N HIS A 54 -11.10 -4.48 4.07
CA HIS A 54 -11.68 -5.59 4.82
C HIS A 54 -10.75 -6.81 4.78
N MET A 55 -10.66 -7.51 5.89
CA MET A 55 -9.76 -8.68 5.98
C MET A 55 -10.13 -9.81 5.02
N ASP A 56 -11.41 -10.03 4.76
CA ASP A 56 -11.88 -11.04 3.82
C ASP A 56 -11.44 -10.72 2.38
N VAL A 57 -11.39 -9.43 2.00
CA VAL A 57 -10.84 -8.98 0.71
C VAL A 57 -9.35 -9.32 0.62
N LEU A 58 -8.58 -9.02 1.66
CA LEU A 58 -7.13 -9.27 1.66
C LEU A 58 -6.79 -10.76 1.72
N LEU A 59 -7.60 -11.57 2.40
CA LEU A 59 -7.38 -13.01 2.58
C LEU A 59 -7.97 -13.86 1.44
N GLY A 60 -8.89 -13.32 0.65
CA GLY A 60 -9.67 -14.07 -0.33
C GLY A 60 -8.86 -14.83 -1.39
N ALA A 61 -7.64 -14.39 -1.69
CA ALA A 61 -6.72 -15.07 -2.61
C ALA A 61 -5.48 -15.65 -1.91
N GLY A 62 -5.29 -15.37 -0.63
CA GLY A 62 -4.10 -15.74 0.13
C GLY A 62 -4.41 -16.76 1.23
N GLY A 63 -3.55 -17.76 1.35
CA GLY A 63 -3.64 -18.76 2.42
C GLY A 63 -3.18 -18.21 3.79
N GLU A 64 -2.90 -19.14 4.71
CA GLU A 64 -2.41 -18.83 6.07
C GLU A 64 -1.13 -17.97 6.10
N GLU A 65 -0.32 -18.02 5.07
CA GLU A 65 0.93 -17.27 4.97
C GLU A 65 0.66 -15.76 4.85
N THR A 66 -0.27 -15.36 3.98
CA THR A 66 -0.72 -13.97 3.84
C THR A 66 -1.30 -13.42 5.14
N ASN A 67 -2.02 -14.26 5.89
CA ASN A 67 -2.63 -13.88 7.15
C ASN A 67 -1.61 -13.47 8.23
N LYS A 68 -0.40 -14.03 8.20
CA LYS A 68 0.70 -13.71 9.14
C LYS A 68 1.39 -12.39 8.81
N GLU A 69 1.28 -11.94 7.56
CA GLU A 69 1.92 -10.72 7.06
C GLU A 69 1.07 -9.46 7.25
N LEU A 70 -0.20 -9.60 7.68
CA LEU A 70 -1.12 -8.48 7.80
C LEU A 70 -0.92 -7.69 9.10
N PHE A 71 -0.89 -6.35 8.97
CA PHE A 71 -1.13 -5.46 10.09
C PHE A 71 -2.63 -5.29 10.32
N ARG A 72 -3.15 -5.98 11.31
CA ARG A 72 -4.55 -5.88 11.71
C ARG A 72 -4.76 -4.66 12.59
N LEU A 73 -5.89 -3.99 12.41
CA LEU A 73 -6.27 -2.84 13.21
C LEU A 73 -7.58 -3.10 13.94
N GLU A 74 -7.76 -2.43 15.07
CA GLU A 74 -9.06 -2.33 15.70
C GLU A 74 -9.95 -1.43 14.84
N SER A 75 -11.09 -1.96 14.44
CA SER A 75 -12.11 -1.22 13.71
C SER A 75 -13.04 -0.50 14.70
N PRO A 76 -13.49 0.73 14.41
CA PRO A 76 -14.60 1.33 15.13
C PRO A 76 -15.93 0.61 14.88
N GLU A 77 -15.97 -0.24 13.87
CA GLU A 77 -17.07 -1.13 13.50
C GLU A 77 -16.68 -2.57 13.79
N GLU A 78 -17.63 -3.49 13.76
CA GLU A 78 -17.37 -4.91 14.09
C GLU A 78 -16.59 -5.67 13.02
N ASP A 79 -16.52 -5.14 11.80
CA ASP A 79 -15.85 -5.80 10.67
C ASP A 79 -14.33 -5.78 10.82
N PRO A 80 -13.65 -6.93 10.71
CA PRO A 80 -12.19 -7.00 10.75
C PRO A 80 -11.54 -6.26 9.57
N ILE A 81 -10.57 -5.40 9.89
CA ILE A 81 -9.82 -4.61 8.91
C ILE A 81 -8.31 -4.78 9.09
N ALA A 82 -7.57 -4.55 8.02
CA ALA A 82 -6.11 -4.54 8.05
C ALA A 82 -5.54 -3.54 7.03
N LEU A 83 -4.27 -3.20 7.20
CA LEU A 83 -3.53 -2.44 6.20
C LEU A 83 -3.23 -3.33 4.98
N ARG A 84 -3.36 -2.77 3.80
CA ARG A 84 -3.01 -3.44 2.54
C ARG A 84 -1.54 -3.83 2.53
N PHE A 85 -1.23 -5.01 2.04
CA PHE A 85 0.13 -5.53 1.91
C PHE A 85 0.70 -5.41 0.48
N ASP A 86 -0.15 -5.10 -0.48
CA ASP A 86 0.17 -4.81 -1.87
C ASP A 86 -0.83 -3.82 -2.49
N LEU A 87 -0.66 -3.51 -3.76
CA LEU A 87 -1.58 -2.69 -4.55
C LEU A 87 -2.41 -3.52 -5.55
N THR A 88 -2.16 -4.80 -5.66
CA THR A 88 -2.82 -5.72 -6.61
C THR A 88 -4.18 -6.18 -6.10
N VAL A 89 -4.27 -6.62 -4.85
CA VAL A 89 -5.54 -7.05 -4.24
C VAL A 89 -6.57 -5.92 -4.20
N PRO A 90 -6.23 -4.69 -3.74
CA PRO A 90 -7.13 -3.55 -3.85
C PRO A 90 -7.58 -3.24 -5.28
N PHE A 91 -6.71 -3.43 -6.26
CA PHE A 91 -7.07 -3.26 -7.67
C PHE A 91 -8.08 -4.32 -8.15
N ALA A 92 -7.89 -5.57 -7.79
CA ALA A 92 -8.83 -6.65 -8.09
C ALA A 92 -10.22 -6.37 -7.48
N ARG A 93 -10.26 -5.92 -6.21
CA ARG A 93 -11.49 -5.49 -5.56
C ARG A 93 -12.17 -4.33 -6.30
N LEU A 94 -11.39 -3.32 -6.72
CA LEU A 94 -11.88 -2.16 -7.45
C LEU A 94 -12.50 -2.56 -8.80
N MET A 95 -11.85 -3.45 -9.55
CA MET A 95 -12.36 -3.98 -10.81
C MET A 95 -13.71 -4.72 -10.62
N ALA A 96 -13.81 -5.50 -9.56
CA ALA A 96 -15.05 -6.22 -9.23
C ALA A 96 -16.18 -5.30 -8.77
N GLN A 97 -15.85 -4.20 -8.08
CA GLN A 97 -16.81 -3.26 -7.53
C GLN A 97 -17.38 -2.30 -8.59
N TYR A 98 -16.60 -1.97 -9.63
CA TYR A 98 -16.94 -0.97 -10.63
C TYR A 98 -16.91 -1.50 -12.07
N PRO A 99 -17.62 -2.61 -12.39
CA PRO A 99 -17.53 -3.24 -13.69
C PRO A 99 -18.06 -2.36 -14.83
N GLU A 100 -19.00 -1.47 -14.53
CA GLU A 100 -19.60 -0.57 -15.53
C GLU A 100 -18.74 0.65 -15.82
N GLN A 101 -17.96 1.13 -14.85
CA GLN A 101 -17.09 2.29 -14.97
C GLN A 101 -15.72 1.93 -15.52
N ILE A 102 -15.23 0.73 -15.23
CA ILE A 102 -13.93 0.24 -15.64
C ILE A 102 -14.09 -0.77 -16.76
N LYS A 103 -13.86 -0.32 -17.99
CA LYS A 103 -13.99 -1.16 -19.19
C LYS A 103 -12.64 -1.72 -19.61
N ALA A 104 -12.64 -3.00 -19.97
CA ALA A 104 -11.47 -3.67 -20.52
C ALA A 104 -11.21 -3.25 -22.00
N PRO A 105 -9.95 -3.14 -22.45
CA PRO A 105 -8.74 -3.30 -21.65
C PRO A 105 -8.48 -2.06 -20.79
N PHE A 106 -8.19 -2.25 -19.52
CA PHE A 106 -7.88 -1.16 -18.59
C PHE A 106 -6.42 -1.19 -18.17
N ARG A 107 -5.70 -0.11 -18.43
CA ARG A 107 -4.30 0.09 -18.06
C ARG A 107 -4.22 1.05 -16.88
N ARG A 108 -3.70 0.57 -15.77
CA ARG A 108 -3.55 1.38 -14.56
C ARG A 108 -2.12 1.35 -14.03
N TYR A 109 -1.73 2.41 -13.34
CA TYR A 109 -0.62 2.36 -12.40
C TYR A 109 -1.09 2.81 -11.02
N ALA A 110 -0.43 2.32 -9.99
CA ALA A 110 -0.61 2.77 -8.62
C ALA A 110 0.74 2.88 -7.92
N MET A 111 0.87 3.87 -7.07
CA MET A 111 2.05 4.09 -6.25
C MET A 111 1.61 4.48 -4.86
N GLY A 112 2.16 3.84 -3.87
CA GLY A 112 1.82 4.17 -2.50
C GLY A 112 2.44 3.22 -1.48
N PRO A 113 2.30 3.53 -0.21
CA PRO A 113 2.80 2.68 0.85
C PRO A 113 1.99 1.40 0.96
N VAL A 114 2.69 0.31 1.24
CA VAL A 114 2.15 -0.99 1.64
C VAL A 114 2.84 -1.45 2.90
N TRP A 115 2.20 -2.35 3.64
CA TRP A 115 2.64 -2.78 4.96
C TRP A 115 2.68 -4.29 5.06
N ARG A 116 3.81 -4.83 5.53
CA ARG A 116 4.01 -6.25 5.75
C ARG A 116 4.59 -6.48 7.13
N ALA A 117 3.94 -7.31 7.93
CA ALA A 117 4.32 -7.59 9.31
C ALA A 117 5.51 -8.55 9.45
N ASP A 118 6.16 -8.90 8.37
CA ASP A 118 7.35 -9.77 8.33
C ASP A 118 8.45 -9.28 9.24
N LYS A 119 9.37 -10.18 9.57
CA LYS A 119 10.58 -9.83 10.30
C LYS A 119 11.43 -8.87 9.46
N PRO A 120 11.70 -7.64 9.94
CA PRO A 120 12.52 -6.69 9.20
C PRO A 120 14.00 -7.10 9.22
N GLY A 121 14.72 -6.68 8.18
CA GLY A 121 16.15 -6.92 8.00
C GLY A 121 16.76 -5.93 7.02
N PRO A 122 18.04 -6.08 6.64
CA PRO A 122 18.67 -5.22 5.66
C PRO A 122 17.89 -5.19 4.34
N GLY A 123 17.47 -3.98 3.92
CA GLY A 123 16.64 -3.80 2.72
C GLY A 123 15.20 -4.32 2.82
N ARG A 124 14.77 -4.83 3.98
CA ARG A 124 13.44 -5.35 4.22
C ARG A 124 12.72 -4.54 5.30
N PHE A 125 11.82 -3.68 4.85
CA PHE A 125 11.03 -2.80 5.72
C PHE A 125 9.60 -3.32 5.85
N ARG A 126 8.94 -2.94 6.95
CA ARG A 126 7.52 -3.23 7.19
C ARG A 126 6.58 -2.24 6.51
N GLN A 127 7.08 -1.04 6.20
CA GLN A 127 6.42 -0.08 5.34
C GLN A 127 7.37 0.30 4.20
N PHE A 128 6.90 0.21 2.97
CA PHE A 128 7.66 0.63 1.80
C PHE A 128 6.72 1.10 0.69
N THR A 129 7.23 1.88 -0.23
CA THR A 129 6.46 2.33 -1.40
C THR A 129 6.51 1.25 -2.48
N GLN A 130 5.35 0.75 -2.87
CA GLN A 130 5.19 -0.10 -4.03
C GLN A 130 4.86 0.76 -5.25
N VAL A 131 5.41 0.39 -6.38
CA VAL A 131 5.08 0.90 -7.71
C VAL A 131 4.55 -0.27 -8.50
N ASP A 132 3.32 -0.17 -8.96
CA ASP A 132 2.62 -1.26 -9.62
C ASP A 132 1.95 -0.79 -10.90
N ILE A 133 2.05 -1.58 -11.96
CA ILE A 133 1.45 -1.28 -13.27
C ILE A 133 0.80 -2.56 -13.82
N ASP A 134 -0.44 -2.44 -14.25
CA ASP A 134 -1.24 -3.56 -14.75
C ASP A 134 -2.06 -3.18 -15.97
N ALA A 135 -2.29 -4.20 -16.80
CA ALA A 135 -3.28 -4.16 -17.87
C ALA A 135 -4.29 -5.28 -17.66
N ALA A 136 -5.50 -4.93 -17.32
CA ALA A 136 -6.58 -5.88 -17.08
C ALA A 136 -7.48 -6.04 -18.30
N GLY A 137 -7.90 -7.29 -18.58
CA GLY A 137 -8.84 -7.59 -19.66
C GLY A 137 -8.25 -7.50 -21.07
N ALA A 138 -6.93 -7.57 -21.22
CA ALA A 138 -6.27 -7.71 -22.51
C ALA A 138 -6.26 -9.18 -22.93
N ALA A 139 -6.69 -9.47 -24.16
CA ALA A 139 -6.69 -10.83 -24.70
C ALA A 139 -5.27 -11.33 -25.04
N THR A 140 -4.33 -10.42 -25.27
CA THR A 140 -2.93 -10.70 -25.59
C THR A 140 -2.01 -9.66 -24.94
N VAL A 141 -0.85 -10.11 -24.51
CA VAL A 141 0.24 -9.23 -24.10
C VAL A 141 1.10 -8.96 -25.34
N SER A 142 1.06 -7.74 -25.83
CA SER A 142 1.91 -7.26 -26.92
C SER A 142 2.83 -6.15 -26.45
#